data_3aee5b4da7ab1d74c6e097c171eced82
#
_entry.id   3aee5b4da7ab1d74c6e097c171eced82
#
_cell.length_a   1.000
_cell.length_b   1.000
_cell.length_c   1.000
_cell.angle_alpha   90.00
_cell.angle_beta   90.00
_cell.angle_gamma   90.00
#
_symmetry.space_group_name_H-M   'P 1'
#
loop_
_entity.id
_entity.type
_entity.pdbx_description
1 polymer ?
#
loop_
_entity_poly.entity_id
_entity_poly.type
_entity_poly.pdbx_seq_one_letter_code
_entity_poly.pdbx_strand_id
1 'polypeptide(L)'
;MEYIVGEALEKEGGRFTVVFEDETTETHALTDEGVEVTGFDTTKEGRQTITVHYKGASTSFDVLVNPKPALNDEYLKQKLAEAEAAKAKVDFTFATPEVKEALLAGMAASEKVLKEHDTSTQDQVNEQLNQLTALLKALDGQANLVKEKEALSTLTEEATA
;
A
#
# COMPACT_ATOMS: atom_id res chain seq x y z
N MET A 1 -12.68 -2.90 -22.44
CA MET A 1 -12.54 -2.75 -20.97
C MET A 1 -11.11 -3.06 -20.59
N GLU A 2 -10.56 -2.32 -19.63
CA GLU A 2 -9.19 -2.50 -19.13
C GLU A 2 -9.22 -2.74 -17.63
N TYR A 3 -8.36 -3.63 -17.15
CA TYR A 3 -8.15 -4.00 -15.75
C TYR A 3 -6.66 -3.98 -15.44
N ILE A 4 -6.32 -4.03 -14.16
CA ILE A 4 -4.95 -4.23 -13.68
C ILE A 4 -4.89 -5.60 -13.00
N VAL A 5 -3.76 -6.30 -13.10
CA VAL A 5 -3.53 -7.57 -12.39
C VAL A 5 -3.90 -7.44 -10.90
N GLY A 6 -4.78 -8.30 -10.43
CA GLY A 6 -5.35 -8.31 -9.08
C GLY A 6 -6.73 -7.69 -8.94
N GLU A 7 -7.24 -6.97 -9.94
CA GLU A 7 -8.60 -6.42 -9.94
C GLU A 7 -9.63 -7.51 -10.28
N ALA A 8 -10.78 -7.46 -9.62
CA ALA A 8 -11.90 -8.33 -9.94
C ALA A 8 -12.63 -7.86 -11.20
N LEU A 9 -13.21 -8.80 -11.94
CA LEU A 9 -14.07 -8.47 -13.07
C LEU A 9 -15.32 -7.72 -12.58
N GLU A 10 -15.49 -6.49 -13.08
CA GLU A 10 -16.69 -5.68 -12.83
C GLU A 10 -17.86 -6.22 -13.63
N LYS A 11 -18.87 -6.72 -12.95
CA LYS A 11 -20.10 -7.26 -13.56
C LYS A 11 -21.27 -6.28 -13.49
N GLU A 12 -21.20 -5.31 -12.57
CA GLU A 12 -22.26 -4.32 -12.42
C GLU A 12 -22.36 -3.42 -13.65
N GLY A 13 -23.57 -3.18 -14.10
CA GLY A 13 -23.82 -2.38 -15.31
C GLY A 13 -23.57 -3.11 -16.63
N GLY A 14 -22.88 -4.27 -16.61
CA GLY A 14 -22.70 -5.11 -17.79
C GLY A 14 -24.01 -5.76 -18.22
N ARG A 15 -24.32 -5.72 -19.53
CA ARG A 15 -25.54 -6.29 -20.11
C ARG A 15 -25.21 -7.06 -21.38
N PHE A 16 -26.04 -8.07 -21.67
CA PHE A 16 -26.03 -8.82 -22.92
C PHE A 16 -27.46 -9.04 -23.40
N THR A 17 -27.61 -9.26 -24.69
CA THR A 17 -28.92 -9.53 -25.32
C THR A 17 -28.93 -10.93 -25.83
N VAL A 18 -29.97 -11.69 -25.47
CA VAL A 18 -30.29 -12.99 -26.04
C VAL A 18 -31.27 -12.82 -27.20
N VAL A 19 -30.98 -13.41 -28.33
CA VAL A 19 -31.87 -13.46 -29.49
C VAL A 19 -32.39 -14.88 -29.61
N PHE A 20 -33.71 -15.08 -29.59
CA PHE A 20 -34.37 -16.35 -29.71
C PHE A 20 -34.64 -16.68 -31.19
N GLU A 21 -34.99 -17.93 -31.47
CA GLU A 21 -35.28 -18.42 -32.84
C GLU A 21 -36.48 -17.71 -33.49
N ASP A 22 -37.40 -17.18 -32.70
CA ASP A 22 -38.55 -16.37 -33.12
C ASP A 22 -38.23 -14.88 -33.32
N GLU A 23 -36.94 -14.50 -33.34
CA GLU A 23 -36.42 -13.15 -33.43
C GLU A 23 -36.76 -12.25 -32.22
N THR A 24 -37.36 -12.77 -31.18
CA THR A 24 -37.55 -12.03 -29.93
C THR A 24 -36.22 -11.83 -29.21
N THR A 25 -36.10 -10.76 -28.45
CA THR A 25 -34.88 -10.44 -27.73
C THR A 25 -35.17 -10.17 -26.26
N GLU A 26 -34.29 -10.68 -25.40
CA GLU A 26 -34.25 -10.35 -23.95
C GLU A 26 -32.90 -9.79 -23.60
N THR A 27 -32.89 -8.72 -22.78
CA THR A 27 -31.66 -8.10 -22.27
C THR A 27 -31.50 -8.44 -20.79
N HIS A 28 -30.34 -9.00 -20.43
CA HIS A 28 -29.99 -9.44 -19.09
C HIS A 28 -28.75 -8.69 -18.58
N ALA A 29 -28.67 -8.55 -17.27
CA ALA A 29 -27.44 -8.08 -16.61
C ALA A 29 -26.46 -9.25 -16.41
N LEU A 30 -25.18 -8.98 -16.36
CA LEU A 30 -24.16 -10.00 -16.04
C LEU A 30 -24.28 -10.53 -14.61
N THR A 31 -25.08 -9.88 -13.77
CA THR A 31 -25.38 -10.23 -12.37
C THR A 31 -26.68 -10.99 -12.20
N ASP A 32 -27.46 -11.21 -13.27
CA ASP A 32 -28.74 -11.90 -13.19
C ASP A 32 -28.57 -13.39 -12.83
N GLU A 33 -29.60 -13.95 -12.18
CA GLU A 33 -29.62 -15.36 -11.82
C GLU A 33 -29.55 -16.26 -13.07
N GLY A 34 -28.72 -17.29 -13.01
CA GLY A 34 -28.50 -18.22 -14.14
C GLY A 34 -27.49 -17.71 -15.17
N VAL A 35 -26.89 -16.55 -14.98
CA VAL A 35 -25.77 -16.05 -15.80
C VAL A 35 -24.44 -16.54 -15.21
N GLU A 36 -23.68 -17.28 -16.01
CA GLU A 36 -22.34 -17.72 -15.67
C GLU A 36 -21.31 -16.93 -16.50
N VAL A 37 -20.31 -16.34 -15.85
CA VAL A 37 -19.24 -15.58 -16.50
C VAL A 37 -17.91 -16.26 -16.21
N THR A 38 -17.19 -16.66 -17.25
CA THR A 38 -15.94 -17.44 -17.17
C THR A 38 -14.85 -16.81 -18.02
N GLY A 39 -13.60 -17.27 -17.84
CA GLY A 39 -12.46 -16.85 -18.66
C GLY A 39 -11.65 -15.69 -18.12
N PHE A 40 -12.02 -15.08 -16.98
CA PHE A 40 -11.24 -14.02 -16.37
C PHE A 40 -10.27 -14.57 -15.30
N ASP A 41 -8.99 -14.29 -15.47
CA ASP A 41 -7.93 -14.65 -14.54
C ASP A 41 -7.24 -13.37 -14.03
N THR A 42 -7.50 -13.01 -12.80
CA THR A 42 -6.95 -11.77 -12.17
C THR A 42 -5.43 -11.79 -12.02
N THR A 43 -4.79 -12.94 -12.17
CA THR A 43 -3.35 -13.11 -11.98
C THR A 43 -2.55 -13.00 -13.26
N LYS A 44 -3.20 -13.01 -14.41
CA LYS A 44 -2.57 -13.00 -15.74
C LYS A 44 -2.79 -11.68 -16.45
N GLU A 45 -1.71 -11.08 -16.90
CA GLU A 45 -1.73 -9.93 -17.81
C GLU A 45 -2.02 -10.34 -19.25
N GLY A 46 -2.46 -9.38 -20.04
CA GLY A 46 -2.73 -9.53 -21.45
C GLY A 46 -4.22 -9.56 -21.79
N ARG A 47 -4.50 -9.85 -23.06
CA ARG A 47 -5.89 -9.97 -23.53
C ARG A 47 -6.50 -11.28 -23.05
N GLN A 48 -7.69 -11.18 -22.47
CA GLN A 48 -8.47 -12.32 -22.01
C GLN A 48 -9.86 -12.29 -22.63
N THR A 49 -10.33 -13.44 -23.08
CA THR A 49 -11.69 -13.60 -23.62
C THR A 49 -12.61 -14.07 -22.50
N ILE A 50 -13.58 -13.24 -22.18
CA ILE A 50 -14.61 -13.51 -21.19
C ILE A 50 -15.80 -14.14 -21.91
N THR A 51 -16.28 -15.28 -21.40
CA THR A 51 -17.46 -15.95 -21.93
C THR A 51 -18.60 -15.83 -20.95
N VAL A 52 -19.76 -15.43 -21.45
CA VAL A 52 -21.03 -15.35 -20.72
C VAL A 52 -21.91 -16.48 -21.19
N HIS A 53 -22.38 -17.31 -20.27
CA HIS A 53 -23.31 -18.42 -20.52
C HIS A 53 -24.66 -18.10 -19.88
N TYR A 54 -25.75 -18.35 -20.64
CA TYR A 54 -27.11 -18.21 -20.17
C TYR A 54 -28.05 -19.15 -20.92
N LYS A 55 -28.78 -20.01 -20.19
CA LYS A 55 -29.80 -20.95 -20.75
C LYS A 55 -29.29 -21.74 -21.97
N GLY A 56 -28.03 -22.16 -21.98
CA GLY A 56 -27.45 -22.95 -23.08
C GLY A 56 -26.88 -22.12 -24.24
N ALA A 57 -27.13 -20.83 -24.28
CA ALA A 57 -26.45 -19.89 -25.19
C ALA A 57 -25.17 -19.32 -24.59
N SER A 58 -24.25 -18.89 -25.43
CA SER A 58 -23.03 -18.22 -24.99
C SER A 58 -22.64 -17.06 -25.88
N THR A 59 -22.04 -16.05 -25.31
CA THR A 59 -21.40 -14.96 -26.03
C THR A 59 -20.07 -14.63 -25.37
N SER A 60 -19.18 -13.93 -26.07
CA SER A 60 -17.88 -13.56 -25.51
C SER A 60 -17.49 -12.13 -25.86
N PHE A 61 -16.65 -11.55 -25.02
CA PHE A 61 -16.01 -10.27 -25.24
C PHE A 61 -14.58 -10.29 -24.69
N ASP A 62 -13.74 -9.42 -25.20
CA ASP A 62 -12.36 -9.32 -24.76
C ASP A 62 -12.16 -8.18 -23.76
N VAL A 63 -11.32 -8.43 -22.78
CA VAL A 63 -10.77 -7.45 -21.86
C VAL A 63 -9.25 -7.43 -21.95
N LEU A 64 -8.63 -6.31 -21.61
CA LEU A 64 -7.20 -6.19 -21.47
C LEU A 64 -6.86 -6.07 -19.99
N VAL A 65 -6.03 -6.97 -19.51
CA VAL A 65 -5.47 -6.91 -18.15
C VAL A 65 -4.05 -6.38 -18.25
N ASN A 66 -3.86 -5.18 -17.74
CA ASN A 66 -2.56 -4.52 -17.71
C ASN A 66 -1.72 -5.03 -16.54
N PRO A 67 -0.39 -5.06 -16.66
CA PRO A 67 0.47 -5.40 -15.55
C PRO A 67 0.26 -4.42 -14.39
N LYS A 68 0.40 -4.90 -13.15
CA LYS A 68 0.41 -4.03 -11.98
C LYS A 68 1.61 -3.07 -12.10
N PRO A 69 1.42 -1.76 -11.93
CA PRO A 69 2.52 -0.80 -11.93
C PRO A 69 3.58 -1.20 -10.90
N ALA A 70 4.85 -1.16 -11.29
CA ALA A 70 5.95 -1.41 -10.37
C ALA A 70 5.94 -0.36 -9.25
N LEU A 71 6.06 -0.81 -8.01
CA LEU A 71 6.19 0.10 -6.86
C LEU A 71 7.55 0.80 -6.90
N ASN A 72 7.55 2.10 -6.74
CA ASN A 72 8.75 2.87 -6.48
C ASN A 72 8.98 2.95 -4.98
N ASP A 73 9.72 2.01 -4.44
CA ASP A 73 10.02 1.89 -3.01
C ASP A 73 11.46 2.30 -2.65
N GLU A 74 12.22 2.77 -3.62
CA GLU A 74 13.64 3.11 -3.46
C GLU A 74 13.86 4.18 -2.39
N TYR A 75 13.06 5.25 -2.39
CA TYR A 75 13.15 6.30 -1.38
C TYR A 75 12.77 5.81 0.02
N LEU A 76 11.83 4.88 0.14
CA LEU A 76 11.48 4.28 1.43
C LEU A 76 12.63 3.41 1.96
N LYS A 77 13.29 2.62 1.11
CA LYS A 77 14.49 1.85 1.46
C LYS A 77 15.63 2.74 1.94
N GLN A 78 15.90 3.84 1.23
CA GLN A 78 16.91 4.81 1.63
C GLN A 78 16.57 5.45 2.97
N LYS A 79 15.31 5.84 3.20
CA LYS A 79 14.88 6.44 4.44
C LYS A 79 14.94 5.47 5.62
N LEU A 80 14.65 4.20 5.39
CA LEU A 80 14.81 3.15 6.39
C LEU A 80 16.27 2.94 6.78
N ALA A 81 17.18 2.95 5.81
CA ALA A 81 18.63 2.88 6.08
C ALA A 81 19.12 4.12 6.86
N GLU A 82 18.59 5.31 6.57
CA GLU A 82 18.88 6.52 7.33
C GLU A 82 18.39 6.40 8.79
N ALA A 83 17.20 5.83 9.01
CA ALA A 83 16.65 5.58 10.33
C ALA A 83 17.48 4.55 11.12
N GLU A 84 17.96 3.50 10.48
CA GLU A 84 18.89 2.54 11.09
C GLU A 84 20.20 3.25 11.53
N ALA A 85 20.79 4.06 10.67
CA ALA A 85 21.98 4.82 10.99
C ALA A 85 21.74 5.87 12.09
N ALA A 86 20.54 6.40 12.21
CA ALA A 86 20.18 7.37 13.26
C ALA A 86 20.21 6.76 14.65
N LYS A 87 19.97 5.46 14.82
CA LYS A 87 20.00 4.76 16.11
C LYS A 87 21.37 4.84 16.82
N ALA A 88 22.43 4.99 16.05
CA ALA A 88 23.80 5.17 16.59
C ALA A 88 24.15 6.63 16.93
N LYS A 89 23.26 7.58 16.65
CA LYS A 89 23.51 9.01 16.86
C LYS A 89 23.03 9.49 18.23
N VAL A 90 23.58 10.61 18.65
CA VAL A 90 23.24 11.29 19.93
C VAL A 90 21.75 11.59 20.01
N ASP A 91 21.13 12.05 18.92
CA ASP A 91 19.71 12.38 18.88
C ASP A 91 18.81 11.20 19.25
N PHE A 92 19.14 9.99 18.83
CA PHE A 92 18.41 8.80 19.25
C PHE A 92 18.78 8.36 20.67
N THR A 93 20.09 8.40 21.01
CA THR A 93 20.58 7.91 22.30
C THR A 93 19.92 8.65 23.48
N PHE A 94 19.80 9.97 23.39
CA PHE A 94 19.21 10.84 24.41
C PHE A 94 17.78 11.30 24.12
N ALA A 95 17.15 10.76 23.08
CA ALA A 95 15.73 11.02 22.83
C ALA A 95 14.85 10.43 23.94
N THR A 96 13.65 11.01 24.11
CA THR A 96 12.66 10.46 25.05
C THR A 96 12.24 9.04 24.64
N PRO A 97 11.80 8.20 25.59
CA PRO A 97 11.33 6.86 25.30
C PRO A 97 10.25 6.83 24.24
N GLU A 98 9.31 7.76 24.28
CA GLU A 98 8.17 7.89 23.36
C GLU A 98 8.64 8.12 21.92
N VAL A 99 9.64 9.00 21.74
CA VAL A 99 10.22 9.31 20.42
C VAL A 99 10.99 8.11 19.87
N LYS A 100 11.74 7.38 20.73
CA LYS A 100 12.42 6.14 20.35
C LYS A 100 11.46 5.07 19.90
N GLU A 101 10.41 4.81 20.69
CA GLU A 101 9.40 3.78 20.38
C GLU A 101 8.66 4.13 19.08
N ALA A 102 8.28 5.39 18.89
CA ALA A 102 7.63 5.84 17.67
C ALA A 102 8.51 5.61 16.43
N LEU A 103 9.81 5.92 16.49
CA LEU A 103 10.73 5.68 15.37
C LEU A 103 10.85 4.18 15.07
N LEU A 104 11.03 3.34 16.10
CA LEU A 104 11.15 1.88 15.92
C LEU A 104 9.87 1.28 15.34
N ALA A 105 8.69 1.74 15.79
CA ALA A 105 7.41 1.32 15.24
C ALA A 105 7.25 1.74 13.76
N GLY A 106 7.63 2.97 13.41
CA GLY A 106 7.62 3.46 12.03
C GLY A 106 8.57 2.67 11.11
N MET A 107 9.74 2.29 11.61
CA MET A 107 10.68 1.42 10.89
C MET A 107 10.07 0.03 10.63
N ALA A 108 9.47 -0.59 11.65
CA ALA A 108 8.83 -1.91 11.51
C ALA A 108 7.65 -1.88 10.52
N ALA A 109 6.85 -0.81 10.53
CA ALA A 109 5.76 -0.61 9.58
C ALA A 109 6.29 -0.45 8.14
N SER A 110 7.38 0.30 7.96
CA SER A 110 8.04 0.48 6.66
C SER A 110 8.61 -0.83 6.13
N GLU A 111 9.27 -1.61 6.98
CA GLU A 111 9.77 -2.96 6.62
C GLU A 111 8.64 -3.89 6.19
N LYS A 112 7.48 -3.83 6.87
CA LYS A 112 6.31 -4.62 6.51
C LYS A 112 5.84 -4.30 5.11
N VAL A 113 5.67 -3.02 4.77
CA VAL A 113 5.26 -2.57 3.43
C VAL A 113 6.25 -3.03 2.35
N LEU A 114 7.56 -2.97 2.64
CA LEU A 114 8.60 -3.46 1.73
C LEU A 114 8.59 -4.98 1.55
N LYS A 115 8.30 -5.74 2.60
CA LYS A 115 8.17 -7.22 2.55
C LYS A 115 6.91 -7.65 1.80
N GLU A 116 5.82 -6.91 1.94
CA GLU A 116 4.53 -7.15 1.30
C GLU A 116 4.46 -6.43 -0.08
N HIS A 117 5.58 -6.28 -0.76
CA HIS A 117 5.74 -5.52 -2.01
C HIS A 117 4.66 -5.85 -3.06
N ASP A 118 4.32 -7.14 -3.24
CA ASP A 118 3.36 -7.57 -4.26
C ASP A 118 1.91 -7.16 -3.95
N THR A 119 1.60 -6.93 -2.68
CA THR A 119 0.26 -6.54 -2.21
C THR A 119 0.17 -5.07 -1.79
N SER A 120 1.31 -4.41 -1.61
CA SER A 120 1.37 -3.00 -1.23
C SER A 120 1.01 -2.07 -2.40
N THR A 121 0.51 -0.88 -2.06
CA THR A 121 0.21 0.19 -3.02
C THR A 121 1.27 1.29 -2.95
N GLN A 122 1.37 2.10 -4.01
CA GLN A 122 2.27 3.27 -4.00
C GLN A 122 1.91 4.27 -2.90
N ASP A 123 0.62 4.41 -2.58
CA ASP A 123 0.17 5.29 -1.50
C ASP A 123 0.66 4.82 -0.14
N GLN A 124 0.63 3.51 0.13
CA GLN A 124 1.20 2.94 1.35
C GLN A 124 2.71 3.18 1.46
N VAL A 125 3.44 3.03 0.36
CA VAL A 125 4.89 3.34 0.32
C VAL A 125 5.13 4.82 0.61
N ASN A 126 4.37 5.72 -0.01
CA ASN A 126 4.48 7.17 0.18
C ASN A 126 4.10 7.57 1.61
N GLU A 127 3.07 6.97 2.19
CA GLU A 127 2.66 7.21 3.57
C GLU A 127 3.78 6.83 4.56
N GLN A 128 4.36 5.64 4.42
CA GLN A 128 5.46 5.21 5.27
C GLN A 128 6.70 6.08 5.12
N LEU A 129 7.02 6.53 3.90
CA LEU A 129 8.11 7.46 3.65
C LEU A 129 7.90 8.79 4.38
N ASN A 130 6.69 9.34 4.33
CA ASN A 130 6.34 10.58 5.02
C ASN A 130 6.38 10.43 6.54
N GLN A 131 5.81 9.34 7.07
CA GLN A 131 5.83 9.04 8.50
C GLN A 131 7.25 8.87 9.03
N LEU A 132 8.08 8.07 8.37
CA LEU A 132 9.47 7.83 8.78
C LEU A 132 10.31 9.11 8.70
N THR A 133 10.06 9.95 7.69
CA THR A 133 10.71 11.26 7.57
C THR A 133 10.34 12.19 8.73
N ALA A 134 9.06 12.20 9.14
CA ALA A 134 8.60 13.01 10.27
C ALA A 134 9.19 12.51 11.60
N LEU A 135 9.24 11.20 11.81
CA LEU A 135 9.81 10.57 13.01
C LEU A 135 11.31 10.84 13.15
N LEU A 136 12.06 10.82 12.06
CA LEU A 136 13.48 11.19 12.07
C LEU A 136 13.70 12.67 12.45
N LYS A 137 12.82 13.57 12.01
CA LYS A 137 12.86 14.97 12.38
C LYS A 137 12.45 15.23 13.83
N ALA A 138 11.67 14.34 14.42
CA ALA A 138 11.20 14.45 15.79
C ALA A 138 12.25 14.00 16.82
N LEU A 139 13.40 13.48 16.41
CA LEU A 139 14.49 13.13 17.32
C LEU A 139 14.99 14.37 18.05
N ASP A 140 14.96 14.33 19.38
CA ASP A 140 15.21 15.48 20.27
C ASP A 140 16.39 15.26 21.24
N GLY A 141 17.13 14.17 21.07
CA GLY A 141 18.17 13.77 22.03
C GLY A 141 19.29 14.77 22.18
N GLN A 142 19.67 15.51 21.14
CA GLN A 142 20.66 16.56 21.25
C GLN A 142 20.18 17.71 22.16
N ALA A 143 18.91 18.10 22.03
CA ALA A 143 18.31 19.13 22.87
C ALA A 143 18.17 18.66 24.33
N ASN A 144 17.82 17.38 24.54
CA ASN A 144 17.71 16.78 25.87
C ASN A 144 19.11 16.70 26.56
N LEU A 145 20.13 16.28 25.81
CA LEU A 145 21.51 16.25 26.33
C LEU A 145 22.02 17.64 26.77
N VAL A 146 21.67 18.69 26.03
CA VAL A 146 22.02 20.08 26.41
C VAL A 146 21.34 20.46 27.72
N LYS A 147 20.05 20.21 27.88
CA LYS A 147 19.29 20.47 29.11
C LYS A 147 19.86 19.72 30.32
N GLU A 148 20.22 18.44 30.16
CA GLU A 148 20.82 17.65 31.22
C GLU A 148 22.18 18.19 31.66
N LYS A 149 23.02 18.65 30.73
CA LYS A 149 24.31 19.29 31.02
C LYS A 149 24.15 20.61 31.75
N GLU A 150 23.20 21.45 31.34
CA GLU A 150 22.88 22.70 32.00
C GLU A 150 22.38 22.47 33.43
N ALA A 151 21.46 21.52 33.62
CA ALA A 151 20.97 21.16 34.96
C ALA A 151 22.08 20.65 35.86
N LEU A 152 23.01 19.84 35.35
CA LEU A 152 24.16 19.36 36.12
C LEU A 152 25.12 20.49 36.49
N SER A 153 25.35 21.46 35.58
CA SER A 153 26.18 22.61 35.86
C SER A 153 25.61 23.47 36.99
N THR A 154 24.30 23.72 36.98
CA THR A 154 23.60 24.50 38.01
C THR A 154 23.72 23.81 39.39
N LEU A 155 23.51 22.47 39.43
CA LEU A 155 23.64 21.69 40.66
C LEU A 155 25.07 21.71 41.24
N THR A 156 26.09 21.69 40.36
CA THR A 156 27.49 21.77 40.80
C THR A 156 27.86 23.18 41.34
N GLU A 157 27.29 24.21 40.78
CA GLU A 157 27.46 25.60 41.28
C GLU A 157 26.80 25.80 42.64
N GLU A 158 25.56 25.27 42.83
CA GLU A 158 24.87 25.33 44.12
C GLU A 158 25.58 24.52 45.22
N ALA A 159 26.22 23.38 44.86
CA ALA A 159 26.95 22.56 45.83
C ALA A 159 28.31 23.14 46.26
N THR A 160 28.80 24.14 45.50
CA THR A 160 30.10 24.81 45.79
C THR A 160 29.96 26.19 46.41
N ALA A 161 28.72 26.68 46.56
CA ALA A 161 28.41 27.97 47.22
C ALA A 161 28.10 27.78 48.70
#